data_4b111fb789df1ff467d29b8da43ffb1e
#
_entry.id   4b111fb789df1ff467d29b8da43ffb1e
#
_cell.length_a   1.000
_cell.length_b   1.000
_cell.length_c   1.000
_cell.angle_alpha   90.00
_cell.angle_beta   90.00
_cell.angle_gamma   90.00
#
_symmetry.space_group_name_H-M   'P 1'
#
loop_
_entity.id
_entity.type
_entity.pdbx_description
1 polymer ?
#
loop_
_entity_poly.entity_id
_entity_poly.type
_entity_poly.pdbx_seq_one_letter_code
_entity_poly.pdbx_strand_id
1 'polypeptide(L)'
;MAHILSSVFKEHIENFIALKRQCGYGYIAEEKILYCFDKLANEKGIQQPIISKELAQELSRTRPNEAKATRYKRCITINQFSKYLSQNDLESATCFAPKPKKTFVPYIYTQEETDRILKVADNRKCGIITRDSICFVMPALIRFLLCTGVRISEALNIKDK
;
A
#
# COMPACT_ATOMS: atom_id res chain seq x y z
N MET A 1 -5.49 -8.53 14.75
CA MET A 1 -4.91 -9.85 15.01
C MET A 1 -3.50 -9.86 14.49
N ALA A 2 -2.51 -10.21 15.32
CA ALA A 2 -1.14 -10.38 14.88
C ALA A 2 -1.09 -11.61 13.95
N HIS A 3 -0.63 -11.43 12.73
CA HIS A 3 -0.40 -12.55 11.82
C HIS A 3 0.89 -13.26 12.24
N ILE A 4 0.80 -14.53 12.59
CA ILE A 4 1.95 -15.35 12.97
C ILE A 4 2.46 -16.04 11.69
N LEU A 5 3.72 -15.77 11.33
CA LEU A 5 4.42 -16.50 10.28
C LEU A 5 4.78 -17.90 10.76
N SER A 6 4.59 -18.91 9.94
CA SER A 6 4.77 -20.32 10.34
C SER A 6 5.42 -21.21 9.28
N SER A 7 5.63 -20.72 8.06
CA SER A 7 6.25 -21.48 6.99
C SER A 7 7.79 -21.47 7.07
N VAL A 8 8.44 -22.23 6.22
CA VAL A 8 9.91 -22.24 6.03
C VAL A 8 10.47 -20.88 5.58
N PHE A 9 9.61 -19.97 5.11
CA PHE A 9 9.99 -18.62 4.70
C PHE A 9 9.98 -17.60 5.83
N LYS A 10 9.52 -17.96 7.04
CA LYS A 10 9.32 -17.04 8.16
C LYS A 10 10.51 -16.10 8.38
N GLU A 11 11.68 -16.66 8.63
CA GLU A 11 12.90 -15.89 8.93
C GLU A 11 13.27 -14.96 7.75
N HIS A 12 13.18 -15.46 6.53
CA HIS A 12 13.46 -14.66 5.32
C HIS A 12 12.46 -13.53 5.12
N ILE A 13 11.18 -13.73 5.44
CA ILE A 13 10.14 -12.69 5.35
C ILE A 13 10.40 -11.62 6.42
N GLU A 14 10.68 -12.00 7.66
CA GLU A 14 10.98 -11.08 8.75
C GLU A 14 12.19 -10.21 8.42
N ASN A 15 13.28 -10.82 7.98
CA ASN A 15 14.51 -10.14 7.57
C ASN A 15 14.28 -9.20 6.37
N PHE A 16 13.51 -9.65 5.37
CA PHE A 16 13.20 -8.83 4.21
C PHE A 16 12.34 -7.60 4.57
N ILE A 17 11.33 -7.75 5.42
CA ILE A 17 10.51 -6.65 5.92
C ILE A 17 11.36 -5.66 6.72
N ALA A 18 12.22 -6.17 7.61
CA ALA A 18 13.14 -5.35 8.40
C ALA A 18 14.07 -4.53 7.49
N LEU A 19 14.68 -5.17 6.47
CA LEU A 19 15.51 -4.50 5.47
C LEU A 19 14.74 -3.37 4.76
N LYS A 20 13.50 -3.62 4.32
CA LYS A 20 12.68 -2.60 3.64
C LYS A 20 12.37 -1.42 4.56
N ARG A 21 12.07 -1.67 5.84
CA ARG A 21 11.82 -0.63 6.84
C ARG A 21 13.07 0.19 7.16
N GLN A 22 14.23 -0.44 7.24
CA GLN A 22 15.52 0.26 7.38
C GLN A 22 15.82 1.18 6.18
N CYS A 23 15.37 0.81 4.98
CA CYS A 23 15.44 1.66 3.78
C CYS A 23 14.38 2.78 3.76
N GLY A 24 13.60 2.99 4.83
CA GLY A 24 12.61 4.07 4.96
C GLY A 24 11.22 3.73 4.38
N TYR A 25 10.97 2.50 3.92
CA TYR A 25 9.65 2.10 3.42
C TYR A 25 8.73 1.68 4.59
N GLY A 26 7.48 2.18 4.63
CA GLY A 26 6.49 1.76 5.64
C GLY A 26 6.10 0.27 5.51
N TYR A 27 6.04 -0.26 4.29
CA TYR A 27 5.87 -1.67 3.90
C TYR A 27 4.65 -2.40 4.51
N ILE A 28 3.62 -1.65 4.91
CA ILE A 28 2.44 -2.21 5.62
C ILE A 28 1.57 -3.07 4.70
N ALA A 29 1.32 -2.61 3.47
CA ALA A 29 0.46 -3.32 2.53
C ALA A 29 1.18 -4.54 1.91
N GLU A 30 2.47 -4.40 1.67
CA GLU A 30 3.34 -5.44 1.15
C GLU A 30 3.54 -6.57 2.17
N GLU A 31 3.69 -6.21 3.45
CA GLU A 31 3.75 -7.15 4.56
C GLU A 31 2.51 -8.06 4.60
N LYS A 32 1.30 -7.51 4.43
CA LYS A 32 0.06 -8.32 4.34
C LYS A 32 0.10 -9.32 3.18
N ILE A 33 0.70 -8.94 2.05
CA ILE A 33 0.87 -9.84 0.90
C ILE A 33 1.82 -11.00 1.26
N LEU A 34 2.91 -10.71 1.96
CA LEU A 34 3.87 -11.72 2.39
C LEU A 34 3.27 -12.67 3.45
N TYR A 35 2.43 -12.18 4.35
CA TYR A 35 1.67 -13.06 5.27
C TYR A 35 0.72 -14.00 4.53
N CYS A 36 0.02 -13.51 3.50
CA CYS A 36 -0.82 -14.38 2.67
C CYS A 36 0.01 -15.41 1.89
N PHE A 37 1.22 -15.04 1.49
CA PHE A 37 2.17 -15.96 0.86
C PHE A 37 2.66 -17.03 1.84
N ASP A 38 3.06 -16.65 3.06
CA ASP A 38 3.48 -17.58 4.11
C ASP A 38 2.40 -18.64 4.42
N LYS A 39 1.15 -18.18 4.54
CA LYS A 39 0.01 -19.07 4.76
C LYS A 39 -0.14 -20.08 3.62
N LEU A 40 -0.09 -19.62 2.38
CA LEU A 40 -0.17 -20.50 1.20
C LEU A 40 1.00 -21.49 1.16
N ALA A 41 2.21 -21.06 1.48
CA ALA A 41 3.39 -21.91 1.53
C ALA A 41 3.25 -23.01 2.58
N ASN A 42 2.69 -22.67 3.73
CA ASN A 42 2.42 -23.63 4.81
C ASN A 42 1.29 -24.63 4.42
N GLU A 43 0.19 -24.15 3.84
CA GLU A 43 -0.90 -25.01 3.33
C GLU A 43 -0.42 -26.00 2.28
N LYS A 44 0.60 -25.63 1.49
CA LYS A 44 1.22 -26.51 0.47
C LYS A 44 2.32 -27.41 1.02
N GLY A 45 2.68 -27.28 2.29
CA GLY A 45 3.72 -28.10 2.92
C GLY A 45 5.11 -27.88 2.29
N ILE A 46 5.44 -26.66 1.88
CA ILE A 46 6.74 -26.36 1.26
C ILE A 46 7.84 -26.54 2.28
N GLN A 47 8.87 -27.36 1.94
CA GLN A 47 9.95 -27.74 2.85
C GLN A 47 11.23 -26.91 2.68
N GLN A 48 11.38 -26.24 1.54
CA GLN A 48 12.56 -25.41 1.25
C GLN A 48 12.15 -23.96 0.98
N PRO A 49 12.90 -22.95 1.44
CA PRO A 49 12.57 -21.55 1.27
C PRO A 49 12.87 -21.04 -0.15
N ILE A 50 12.42 -21.79 -1.16
CA ILE A 50 12.59 -21.50 -2.59
C ILE A 50 11.23 -21.38 -3.23
N ILE A 51 11.02 -20.35 -4.03
CA ILE A 51 9.80 -20.19 -4.81
C ILE A 51 9.97 -20.97 -6.11
N SER A 52 9.35 -22.15 -6.22
CA SER A 52 9.37 -22.96 -7.43
C SER A 52 8.59 -22.29 -8.57
N LYS A 53 8.80 -22.76 -9.81
CA LYS A 53 8.04 -22.27 -10.98
C LYS A 53 6.55 -22.53 -10.85
N GLU A 54 6.16 -23.67 -10.29
CA GLU A 54 4.76 -24.04 -10.07
C GLU A 54 4.10 -23.11 -9.05
N LEU A 55 4.79 -22.82 -7.94
CA LEU A 55 4.33 -21.88 -6.92
C LEU A 55 4.21 -20.46 -7.50
N ALA A 56 5.20 -20.00 -8.28
CA ALA A 56 5.17 -18.70 -8.94
C ALA A 56 4.00 -18.59 -9.95
N GLN A 57 3.70 -19.65 -10.70
CA GLN A 57 2.55 -19.68 -11.61
C GLN A 57 1.23 -19.57 -10.83
N GLU A 58 1.08 -20.29 -9.73
CA GLU A 58 -0.12 -20.23 -8.90
C GLU A 58 -0.29 -18.84 -8.26
N LEU A 59 0.78 -18.27 -7.73
CA LEU A 59 0.80 -16.90 -7.22
C LEU A 59 0.47 -15.87 -8.29
N SER A 60 0.71 -16.19 -9.55
CA SER A 60 0.37 -15.32 -10.70
C SER A 60 -1.10 -15.40 -11.12
N ARG A 61 -1.86 -16.41 -10.68
CA ARG A 61 -3.27 -16.58 -11.05
C ARG A 61 -4.14 -15.45 -10.50
N THR A 62 -5.17 -15.09 -11.24
CA THR A 62 -6.20 -14.15 -10.78
C THR A 62 -7.06 -14.82 -9.72
N ARG A 63 -7.28 -14.15 -8.60
CA ARG A 63 -8.20 -14.59 -7.54
C ARG A 63 -9.61 -14.09 -7.83
N PRO A 64 -10.65 -14.76 -7.32
CA PRO A 64 -12.02 -14.26 -7.40
C PRO A 64 -12.09 -12.83 -6.85
N ASN A 65 -12.80 -11.95 -7.56
CA ASN A 65 -12.98 -10.54 -7.20
C ASN A 65 -11.68 -9.71 -7.04
N GLU A 66 -10.55 -10.17 -7.56
CA GLU A 66 -9.29 -9.46 -7.49
C GLU A 66 -9.15 -8.45 -8.64
N ALA A 67 -8.97 -7.17 -8.32
CA ALA A 67 -8.67 -6.14 -9.30
C ALA A 67 -7.29 -6.37 -9.96
N LYS A 68 -7.16 -6.05 -11.26
CA LYS A 68 -5.90 -6.20 -12.02
C LYS A 68 -4.72 -5.48 -11.35
N ALA A 69 -4.96 -4.31 -10.76
CA ALA A 69 -3.94 -3.55 -10.03
C ALA A 69 -3.47 -4.26 -8.74
N THR A 70 -4.40 -4.90 -8.02
CA THR A 70 -4.10 -5.66 -6.80
C THR A 70 -3.26 -6.90 -7.14
N ARG A 71 -3.65 -7.65 -8.18
CA ARG A 71 -2.86 -8.78 -8.68
C ARG A 71 -1.44 -8.36 -9.07
N TYR A 72 -1.33 -7.27 -9.83
CA TYR A 72 -0.04 -6.74 -10.27
C TYR A 72 0.83 -6.35 -9.05
N LYS A 73 0.27 -5.64 -8.07
CA LYS A 73 0.97 -5.28 -6.83
C LYS A 73 1.44 -6.52 -6.07
N ARG A 74 0.59 -7.54 -5.96
CA ARG A 74 0.93 -8.82 -5.32
C ARG A 74 2.12 -9.49 -6.01
N CYS A 75 2.08 -9.62 -7.33
CA CYS A 75 3.19 -10.23 -8.10
C CYS A 75 4.49 -9.44 -7.96
N ILE A 76 4.45 -8.11 -8.00
CA ILE A 76 5.64 -7.28 -7.79
C ILE A 76 6.24 -7.50 -6.40
N THR A 77 5.41 -7.53 -5.36
CA THR A 77 5.89 -7.76 -3.98
C THR A 77 6.57 -9.12 -3.86
N ILE A 78 5.96 -10.18 -4.40
CA ILE A 78 6.56 -11.52 -4.41
C ILE A 78 7.86 -11.55 -5.24
N ASN A 79 7.91 -10.85 -6.37
CA ASN A 79 9.14 -10.78 -7.18
C ASN A 79 10.28 -10.05 -6.48
N GLN A 80 9.97 -9.01 -5.69
CA GLN A 80 10.98 -8.36 -4.86
C GLN A 80 11.51 -9.31 -3.77
N PHE A 81 10.63 -10.11 -3.18
CA PHE A 81 11.01 -11.12 -2.21
C PHE A 81 11.80 -12.28 -2.87
N SER A 82 11.35 -12.78 -4.03
CA SER A 82 12.08 -13.78 -4.82
C SER A 82 13.51 -13.31 -5.16
N LYS A 83 13.65 -12.05 -5.58
CA LYS A 83 14.98 -11.47 -5.82
C LYS A 83 15.86 -11.44 -4.56
N TYR A 84 15.26 -11.09 -3.41
CA TYR A 84 15.95 -11.13 -2.12
C TYR A 84 16.40 -12.56 -1.76
N LEU A 85 15.54 -13.56 -1.96
CA LEU A 85 15.92 -14.96 -1.75
C LEU A 85 17.08 -15.38 -2.66
N SER A 86 17.02 -15.03 -3.95
CA SER A 86 18.10 -15.35 -4.90
C SER A 86 19.42 -14.66 -4.56
N GLN A 87 19.39 -13.50 -3.92
CA GLN A 87 20.58 -12.83 -3.40
C GLN A 87 21.19 -13.52 -2.16
N ASN A 88 20.45 -14.43 -1.54
CA ASN A 88 20.87 -15.27 -0.41
C ASN A 88 21.04 -16.75 -0.85
N ASP A 89 21.46 -16.99 -2.07
CA ASP A 89 21.72 -18.32 -2.66
C ASP A 89 20.48 -19.25 -2.72
N LEU A 90 19.27 -18.68 -2.62
CA LEU A 90 18.00 -19.39 -2.73
C LEU A 90 17.32 -19.06 -4.07
N GLU A 91 17.83 -19.66 -5.15
CA GLU A 91 17.36 -19.38 -6.51
C GLU A 91 15.86 -19.59 -6.62
N SER A 92 15.12 -18.50 -6.80
CA SER A 92 13.65 -18.47 -6.75
C SER A 92 13.04 -17.92 -8.03
N ALA A 93 11.95 -18.55 -8.49
CA ALA A 93 11.22 -18.14 -9.68
C ALA A 93 10.41 -16.85 -9.43
N THR A 94 10.05 -16.16 -10.52
CA THR A 94 9.30 -14.90 -10.48
C THR A 94 7.85 -15.09 -10.95
N CYS A 95 6.94 -14.31 -10.37
CA CYS A 95 5.55 -14.23 -10.76
C CYS A 95 5.35 -13.31 -11.98
N PHE A 96 4.35 -13.61 -12.78
CA PHE A 96 3.97 -12.76 -13.90
C PHE A 96 2.55 -12.22 -13.77
N ALA A 97 2.41 -10.89 -13.87
CA ALA A 97 1.13 -10.24 -14.07
C ALA A 97 1.29 -9.04 -15.00
N PRO A 98 0.40 -8.89 -16.00
CA PRO A 98 0.46 -7.74 -16.90
C PRO A 98 0.21 -6.44 -16.12
N LYS A 99 0.98 -5.40 -16.45
CA LYS A 99 0.81 -4.06 -15.85
C LYS A 99 -0.58 -3.52 -16.18
N PRO A 100 -1.37 -3.11 -15.19
CA PRO A 100 -2.70 -2.55 -15.44
C PRO A 100 -2.58 -1.21 -16.18
N LYS A 101 -3.45 -1.00 -17.16
CA LYS A 101 -3.55 0.31 -17.82
C LYS A 101 -4.13 1.32 -16.84
N LYS A 102 -3.52 2.49 -16.75
CA LYS A 102 -4.10 3.63 -16.01
C LYS A 102 -5.24 4.20 -16.87
N THR A 103 -6.46 4.03 -16.42
CA THR A 103 -7.66 4.56 -17.10
C THR A 103 -8.21 5.81 -16.40
N PHE A 104 -7.78 6.08 -15.18
CA PHE A 104 -8.23 7.23 -14.42
C PHE A 104 -7.51 8.49 -14.88
N VAL A 105 -8.29 9.47 -15.35
CA VAL A 105 -7.85 10.84 -15.63
C VAL A 105 -8.42 11.71 -14.52
N PRO A 106 -7.58 12.37 -13.70
CA PRO A 106 -8.08 13.26 -12.66
C PRO A 106 -8.87 14.42 -13.27
N TYR A 107 -9.99 14.77 -12.64
CA TYR A 107 -10.68 16.01 -12.97
C TYR A 107 -9.89 17.20 -12.42
N ILE A 108 -9.67 18.20 -13.24
CA ILE A 108 -8.98 19.44 -12.86
C ILE A 108 -10.05 20.50 -12.65
N TYR A 109 -10.21 20.94 -11.41
CA TYR A 109 -11.17 21.98 -11.04
C TYR A 109 -10.80 23.33 -11.66
N THR A 110 -11.79 24.04 -12.17
CA THR A 110 -11.64 25.44 -12.60
C THR A 110 -11.48 26.35 -11.38
N GLN A 111 -11.04 27.58 -11.61
CA GLN A 111 -10.94 28.58 -10.53
C GLN A 111 -12.31 28.85 -9.88
N GLU A 112 -13.37 28.97 -10.69
CA GLU A 112 -14.74 29.18 -10.21
C GLU A 112 -15.25 28.02 -9.36
N GLU A 113 -14.92 26.77 -9.73
CA GLU A 113 -15.29 25.60 -8.95
C GLU A 113 -14.54 25.55 -7.62
N THR A 114 -13.25 25.89 -7.65
CA THR A 114 -12.41 26.01 -6.45
C THR A 114 -12.96 27.06 -5.50
N ASP A 115 -13.33 28.25 -6.01
CA ASP A 115 -13.93 29.32 -5.20
C ASP A 115 -15.26 28.91 -4.59
N ARG A 116 -16.09 28.15 -5.34
CA ARG A 116 -17.34 27.60 -4.80
C ARG A 116 -17.08 26.60 -3.67
N ILE A 117 -16.10 25.72 -3.83
CA ILE A 117 -15.71 24.76 -2.78
C ILE A 117 -15.28 25.50 -1.52
N LEU A 118 -14.43 26.54 -1.65
CA LEU A 118 -13.99 27.35 -0.52
C LEU A 118 -15.15 28.06 0.17
N LYS A 119 -16.07 28.68 -0.60
CA LYS A 119 -17.26 29.35 -0.05
C LYS A 119 -18.15 28.37 0.74
N VAL A 120 -18.35 27.15 0.22
CA VAL A 120 -19.14 26.12 0.94
C VAL A 120 -18.42 25.68 2.22
N ALA A 121 -17.11 25.53 2.19
CA ALA A 121 -16.32 25.17 3.37
C ALA A 121 -16.39 26.25 4.46
N ASP A 122 -16.31 27.54 4.08
CA ASP A 122 -16.39 28.69 5.00
C ASP A 122 -17.77 28.84 5.63
N ASN A 123 -18.84 28.60 4.85
CA ASN A 123 -20.21 28.77 5.29
C ASN A 123 -20.81 27.54 6.00
N ARG A 124 -19.98 26.51 6.25
CA ARG A 124 -20.46 25.31 6.90
C ARG A 124 -20.88 25.59 8.36
N LYS A 125 -22.14 25.37 8.64
CA LYS A 125 -22.71 25.50 10.00
C LYS A 125 -22.48 24.19 10.76
N CYS A 126 -21.96 24.29 11.97
CA CYS A 126 -21.84 23.19 12.91
C CYS A 126 -22.83 23.41 14.06
N GLY A 127 -23.56 22.36 14.49
CA GLY A 127 -24.53 22.45 15.56
C GLY A 127 -23.89 22.76 16.91
N ILE A 128 -22.86 21.99 17.29
CA ILE A 128 -22.08 22.23 18.50
C ILE A 128 -20.66 22.63 18.07
N ILE A 129 -20.26 23.83 18.44
CA ILE A 129 -18.94 24.38 18.08
C ILE A 129 -17.97 24.06 19.24
N THR A 130 -17.08 23.12 19.01
CA THR A 130 -15.91 22.85 19.87
C THR A 130 -14.64 23.32 19.14
N ARG A 131 -13.55 23.50 19.89
CA ARG A 131 -12.24 23.90 19.35
C ARG A 131 -11.77 22.98 18.23
N ASP A 132 -12.09 21.69 18.30
CA ASP A 132 -11.72 20.65 17.33
C ASP A 132 -12.81 20.43 16.26
N SER A 133 -13.72 21.39 16.12
CA SER A 133 -14.81 21.26 15.15
C SER A 133 -14.28 21.30 13.73
N ILE A 134 -14.71 20.35 12.92
CA ILE A 134 -14.37 20.24 11.50
C ILE A 134 -14.65 21.55 10.72
N CYS A 135 -15.57 22.39 11.22
CA CYS A 135 -15.92 23.69 10.62
C CYS A 135 -14.76 24.69 10.65
N PHE A 136 -13.89 24.64 11.66
CA PHE A 136 -12.71 25.50 11.72
C PHE A 136 -11.51 24.92 10.98
N VAL A 137 -11.33 23.61 11.07
CA VAL A 137 -10.16 22.93 10.51
C VAL A 137 -10.25 22.79 8.99
N MET A 138 -11.44 22.44 8.46
CA MET A 138 -11.59 22.12 7.03
C MET A 138 -11.29 23.29 6.09
N PRO A 139 -11.77 24.53 6.34
CA PRO A 139 -11.47 25.66 5.46
C PRO A 139 -9.96 25.96 5.40
N ALA A 140 -9.28 25.91 6.55
CA ALA A 140 -7.84 26.13 6.63
C ALA A 140 -7.07 25.00 5.93
N LEU A 141 -7.45 23.73 6.16
CA LEU A 141 -6.82 22.57 5.55
C LEU A 141 -6.97 22.59 4.01
N ILE A 142 -8.17 22.87 3.50
CA ILE A 142 -8.41 22.94 2.04
C ILE A 142 -7.53 24.03 1.41
N ARG A 143 -7.46 25.22 2.01
CA ARG A 143 -6.59 26.31 1.51
C ARG A 143 -5.12 25.89 1.56
N PHE A 144 -4.69 25.32 2.66
CA PHE A 144 -3.32 24.85 2.80
C PHE A 144 -2.95 23.84 1.70
N LEU A 145 -3.80 22.85 1.45
CA LEU A 145 -3.59 21.83 0.40
C LEU A 145 -3.57 22.46 -1.01
N LEU A 146 -4.47 23.41 -1.29
CA LEU A 146 -4.52 24.12 -2.57
C LEU A 146 -3.30 24.99 -2.81
N CYS A 147 -2.82 25.70 -1.78
CA CYS A 147 -1.68 26.60 -1.91
C CYS A 147 -0.33 25.86 -1.97
N THR A 148 -0.20 24.73 -1.28
CA THR A 148 1.09 24.04 -1.13
C THR A 148 1.23 22.82 -2.04
N GLY A 149 0.12 22.20 -2.45
CA GLY A 149 0.13 20.96 -3.23
C GLY A 149 0.63 19.73 -2.46
N VAL A 150 0.81 19.82 -1.14
CA VAL A 150 1.25 18.69 -0.30
C VAL A 150 0.14 17.63 -0.21
N ARG A 151 0.51 16.37 0.05
CA ARG A 151 -0.47 15.32 0.28
C ARG A 151 -1.17 15.53 1.62
N ILE A 152 -2.44 15.17 1.70
CA ILE A 152 -3.22 15.28 2.95
C ILE A 152 -2.54 14.58 4.14
N SER A 153 -1.90 13.44 3.91
CA SER A 153 -1.14 12.73 4.96
C SER A 153 0.09 13.52 5.43
N GLU A 154 0.72 14.26 4.56
CA GLU A 154 1.87 15.12 4.88
C GLU A 154 1.40 16.34 5.67
N ALA A 155 0.30 16.97 5.23
CA ALA A 155 -0.32 18.09 5.93
C ALA A 155 -0.73 17.72 7.37
N LEU A 156 -1.37 16.56 7.55
CA LEU A 156 -1.83 16.08 8.87
C LEU A 156 -0.68 15.61 9.79
N ASN A 157 0.52 15.38 9.26
CA ASN A 157 1.69 15.00 10.04
C ASN A 157 2.62 16.18 10.37
N ILE A 158 2.27 17.41 10.02
CA ILE A 158 3.02 18.60 10.42
C ILE A 158 2.92 18.72 11.95
N LYS A 159 4.09 18.84 12.58
CA LYS A 159 4.19 19.03 14.04
C LYS A 159 4.66 20.46 14.30
N ASP A 160 4.03 21.11 15.25
CA ASP A 160 4.57 22.34 15.84
C ASP A 160 5.85 21.97 16.61
N LYS A 161 6.88 22.81 16.42
CA LYS A 161 8.14 22.69 17.16
C LYS A 161 8.05 23.44 18.48
#